data_534c367fef75bf457b3bf81ec40cb031
#
_entry.id   534c367fef75bf457b3bf81ec40cb031
#
_cell.length_a   1.000
_cell.length_b   1.000
_cell.length_c   1.000
_cell.angle_alpha   90.00
_cell.angle_beta   90.00
_cell.angle_gamma   90.00
#
_symmetry.space_group_name_H-M   'P 1'
#
loop_
_entity.id
_entity.type
_entity.pdbx_description
1 polymer ?
#
loop_
_entity_poly.entity_id
_entity_poly.type
_entity_poly.pdbx_seq_one_letter_code
_entity_poly.pdbx_strand_id
1 'polypeptide(L)'
;MSDRPNAAQLLQALEAIDNKIDHVNGVLRDLKRERDSIVEAIEQLMDEQGTTMLAAGGLVCEAKFEQVPRIQDWAALEQFILRHKRLDLFQRRLMTSVWRELVEDRGGEPPPGTAAFVKRSLSVRQRSK
;
A
#
# COMPACT_ATOMS: atom_id res chain seq x y z
N MET A 1 18.24 -25.13 33.05
CA MET A 1 18.27 -25.02 31.59
C MET A 1 17.32 -23.92 31.14
N SER A 2 17.81 -23.10 30.27
CA SER A 2 16.98 -22.03 29.71
C SER A 2 16.23 -22.56 28.50
N ASP A 3 14.89 -22.45 28.50
CA ASP A 3 14.06 -22.81 27.37
C ASP A 3 14.06 -21.74 26.27
N ARG A 4 14.93 -20.73 26.43
CA ARG A 4 15.03 -19.65 25.44
C ARG A 4 15.73 -20.15 24.18
N PRO A 5 15.17 -19.83 23.00
CA PRO A 5 15.83 -20.18 21.75
C PRO A 5 17.15 -19.42 21.61
N ASN A 6 18.13 -20.08 20.98
CA ASN A 6 19.40 -19.43 20.69
C ASN A 6 19.30 -18.58 19.40
N ALA A 7 20.36 -17.83 19.11
CA ALA A 7 20.39 -16.94 17.95
C ALA A 7 20.15 -17.69 16.63
N ALA A 8 20.78 -18.87 16.47
CA ALA A 8 20.61 -19.65 15.25
C ALA A 8 19.14 -20.06 15.01
N GLN A 9 18.48 -20.52 16.08
CA GLN A 9 17.08 -20.92 16.02
C GLN A 9 16.17 -19.74 15.67
N LEU A 10 16.40 -18.57 16.25
CA LEU A 10 15.62 -17.36 15.97
C LEU A 10 15.81 -16.88 14.53
N LEU A 11 17.04 -16.85 14.05
CA LEU A 11 17.34 -16.42 12.68
C LEU A 11 16.73 -17.37 11.64
N GLN A 12 16.83 -18.69 11.89
CA GLN A 12 16.22 -19.68 11.02
C GLN A 12 14.70 -19.57 11.01
N ALA A 13 14.11 -19.35 12.18
CA ALA A 13 12.66 -19.17 12.29
C ALA A 13 12.20 -17.92 11.52
N LEU A 14 12.93 -16.81 11.66
CA LEU A 14 12.60 -15.58 10.95
C LEU A 14 12.73 -15.76 9.44
N GLU A 15 13.81 -16.38 8.96
CA GLU A 15 14.01 -16.66 7.54
C GLU A 15 12.87 -17.54 6.99
N ALA A 16 12.50 -18.59 7.72
CA ALA A 16 11.42 -19.48 7.31
C ALA A 16 10.08 -18.75 7.19
N ILE A 17 9.77 -17.90 8.15
CA ILE A 17 8.52 -17.11 8.13
C ILE A 17 8.55 -16.09 6.99
N ASP A 18 9.65 -15.39 6.80
CA ASP A 18 9.78 -14.42 5.71
C ASP A 18 9.58 -15.09 4.34
N ASN A 19 10.15 -16.28 4.15
CA ASN A 19 9.97 -17.04 2.92
C ASN A 19 8.51 -17.46 2.70
N LYS A 20 7.81 -17.84 3.77
CA LYS A 20 6.38 -18.18 3.69
C LYS A 20 5.53 -16.96 3.33
N ILE A 21 5.84 -15.80 3.91
CA ILE A 21 5.15 -14.56 3.60
C ILE A 21 5.35 -14.20 2.13
N ASP A 22 6.57 -14.28 1.62
CA ASP A 22 6.86 -14.00 0.22
C ASP A 22 6.09 -14.94 -0.71
N HIS A 23 6.02 -16.23 -0.37
CA HIS A 23 5.26 -17.21 -1.13
C HIS A 23 3.77 -16.88 -1.16
N VAL A 24 3.18 -16.60 0.01
CA VAL A 24 1.75 -16.25 0.13
C VAL A 24 1.45 -14.95 -0.62
N ASN A 25 2.33 -13.96 -0.55
CA ASN A 25 2.17 -12.72 -1.31
C ASN A 25 2.20 -12.96 -2.82
N GLY A 26 3.03 -13.88 -3.29
CA GLY A 26 3.05 -14.30 -4.68
C GLY A 26 1.75 -14.96 -5.11
N VAL A 27 1.24 -15.88 -4.30
CA VAL A 27 -0.06 -16.53 -4.54
C VAL A 27 -1.19 -15.49 -4.56
N LEU A 28 -1.18 -14.58 -3.61
CA LEU A 28 -2.19 -13.51 -3.54
C LEU A 28 -2.17 -12.64 -4.79
N ARG A 29 -1.00 -12.27 -5.27
CA ARG A 29 -0.85 -11.47 -6.50
C ARG A 29 -1.43 -12.19 -7.71
N ASP A 30 -1.15 -13.49 -7.84
CA ASP A 30 -1.67 -14.30 -8.94
C ASP A 30 -3.19 -14.43 -8.89
N LEU A 31 -3.74 -14.63 -7.69
CA LEU A 31 -5.19 -14.70 -7.48
C LEU A 31 -5.87 -13.38 -7.82
N LYS A 32 -5.25 -12.26 -7.47
CA LYS A 32 -5.78 -10.92 -7.82
C LYS A 32 -5.82 -10.71 -9.34
N ARG A 33 -4.80 -11.20 -10.06
CA ARG A 33 -4.79 -11.12 -11.52
C ARG A 33 -5.91 -11.96 -12.14
N GLU A 34 -6.12 -13.17 -11.61
CA GLU A 34 -7.23 -14.02 -12.06
C GLU A 34 -8.57 -13.35 -11.78
N ARG A 35 -8.71 -12.78 -10.59
CA ARG A 35 -9.93 -12.05 -10.21
C ARG A 35 -10.19 -10.88 -11.15
N ASP A 36 -9.17 -10.10 -11.46
CA ASP A 36 -9.29 -8.95 -12.36
C ASP A 36 -9.75 -9.37 -13.75
N SER A 37 -9.22 -10.48 -14.27
CA SER A 37 -9.63 -11.02 -15.56
C SER A 37 -11.10 -11.44 -15.56
N ILE A 38 -11.57 -12.06 -14.48
CA ILE A 38 -12.96 -12.45 -14.33
C ILE A 38 -13.86 -11.22 -14.22
N VAL A 39 -13.44 -10.22 -13.44
CA VAL A 39 -14.17 -8.96 -13.28
C VAL A 39 -14.34 -8.26 -14.63
N GLU A 40 -13.27 -8.19 -15.44
CA GLU A 40 -13.34 -7.61 -16.79
C GLU A 40 -14.34 -8.34 -17.66
N ALA A 41 -14.35 -9.68 -17.61
CA ALA A 41 -15.31 -10.48 -18.38
C ALA A 41 -16.75 -10.20 -17.95
N ILE A 42 -16.99 -10.06 -16.64
CA ILE A 42 -18.32 -9.74 -16.11
C ILE A 42 -18.75 -8.33 -16.54
N GLU A 43 -17.85 -7.35 -16.43
CA GLU A 43 -18.12 -5.97 -16.85
C GLU A 43 -18.46 -5.91 -18.34
N GLN A 44 -17.72 -6.64 -19.16
CA GLN A 44 -17.97 -6.72 -20.59
C GLN A 44 -19.34 -7.34 -20.88
N LEU A 45 -19.71 -8.40 -20.17
CA LEU A 45 -21.01 -9.03 -20.30
C LEU A 45 -22.14 -8.09 -19.89
N MET A 46 -21.96 -7.34 -18.80
CA MET A 46 -22.91 -6.32 -18.37
C MET A 46 -23.10 -5.24 -19.43
N ASP A 47 -22.01 -4.77 -20.04
CA ASP A 47 -22.05 -3.76 -21.09
C ASP A 47 -22.78 -4.27 -22.34
N GLU A 48 -22.51 -5.50 -22.74
CA GLU A 48 -23.18 -6.14 -23.88
C GLU A 48 -24.68 -6.30 -23.66
N GLN A 49 -25.10 -6.60 -22.43
CA GLN A 49 -26.51 -6.78 -22.08
C GLN A 49 -27.20 -5.48 -21.67
N GLY A 50 -26.45 -4.40 -21.54
CA GLY A 50 -26.97 -3.11 -21.07
C GLY A 50 -27.55 -3.16 -19.67
N THR A 51 -26.93 -3.93 -18.77
CA THR A 51 -27.40 -4.10 -17.40
C THR A 51 -26.30 -3.79 -16.39
N THR A 52 -26.71 -3.41 -15.19
CA THR A 52 -25.80 -3.20 -14.05
C THR A 52 -25.91 -4.33 -13.03
N MET A 53 -26.68 -5.37 -13.34
CA MET A 53 -26.87 -6.50 -12.44
C MET A 53 -26.94 -7.80 -13.24
N LEU A 54 -26.19 -8.81 -12.81
CA LEU A 54 -26.23 -10.15 -13.34
C LEU A 54 -26.61 -11.13 -12.24
N ALA A 55 -27.52 -12.03 -12.55
CA ALA A 55 -27.91 -13.10 -11.62
C ALA A 55 -27.83 -14.43 -12.35
N ALA A 56 -27.04 -15.36 -11.82
CA ALA A 56 -26.90 -16.69 -12.37
C ALA A 56 -26.28 -17.62 -11.32
N GLY A 57 -26.58 -18.92 -11.42
CA GLY A 57 -26.00 -19.92 -10.54
C GLY A 57 -26.23 -19.68 -9.04
N GLY A 58 -27.33 -19.06 -8.68
CA GLY A 58 -27.64 -18.73 -7.27
C GLY A 58 -26.89 -17.51 -6.75
N LEU A 59 -26.15 -16.81 -7.61
CA LEU A 59 -25.36 -15.62 -7.24
C LEU A 59 -25.90 -14.39 -7.96
N VAL A 60 -25.74 -13.24 -7.32
CA VAL A 60 -26.09 -11.94 -7.90
C VAL A 60 -24.86 -11.04 -7.83
N CYS A 61 -24.53 -10.42 -8.95
CA CYS A 61 -23.46 -9.42 -9.04
C CYS A 61 -24.07 -8.09 -9.46
N GLU A 62 -23.82 -7.05 -8.68
CA GLU A 62 -24.34 -5.72 -8.94
C GLU A 62 -23.17 -4.75 -9.06
N ALA A 63 -23.17 -3.93 -10.11
CA ALA A 63 -22.20 -2.86 -10.28
C ALA A 63 -22.60 -1.69 -9.39
N LYS A 64 -21.65 -1.24 -8.54
CA LYS A 64 -21.83 -0.07 -7.70
C LYS A 64 -20.97 1.05 -8.26
N PHE A 65 -21.53 2.24 -8.30
CA PHE A 65 -20.85 3.41 -8.84
C PHE A 65 -20.67 4.43 -7.74
N GLU A 66 -19.44 4.88 -7.55
CA GLU A 66 -19.13 5.95 -6.60
C GLU A 66 -18.20 6.95 -7.26
N GLN A 67 -18.32 8.21 -6.83
CA GLN A 67 -17.43 9.24 -7.31
C GLN A 67 -16.13 9.19 -6.53
N VAL A 68 -15.02 9.07 -7.24
CA VAL A 68 -13.69 9.10 -6.66
C VAL A 68 -12.91 10.25 -7.27
N PRO A 69 -12.05 10.93 -6.50
CA PRO A 69 -11.32 12.07 -7.02
C PRO A 69 -10.22 11.61 -7.98
N ARG A 70 -10.05 12.41 -9.04
CA ARG A 70 -8.94 12.25 -9.98
C ARG A 70 -8.29 13.61 -10.17
N ILE A 71 -6.99 13.67 -10.00
CA ILE A 71 -6.24 14.91 -10.18
C ILE A 71 -6.01 15.12 -11.66
N GLN A 72 -6.58 16.20 -12.20
CA GLN A 72 -6.41 16.58 -13.61
C GLN A 72 -5.32 17.61 -13.81
N ASP A 73 -5.15 18.51 -12.85
CA ASP A 73 -4.20 19.61 -12.92
C ASP A 73 -3.64 19.88 -11.52
N TRP A 74 -2.41 19.46 -11.28
CA TRP A 74 -1.74 19.64 -9.99
C TRP A 74 -1.60 21.11 -9.61
N ALA A 75 -1.22 21.96 -10.56
CA ALA A 75 -1.02 23.38 -10.29
C ALA A 75 -2.30 24.07 -9.83
N ALA A 76 -3.42 23.75 -10.49
CA ALA A 76 -4.72 24.29 -10.11
C ALA A 76 -5.15 23.80 -8.73
N LEU A 77 -4.93 22.52 -8.43
CA LEU A 77 -5.26 21.93 -7.13
C LEU A 77 -4.42 22.56 -6.02
N GLU A 78 -3.12 22.72 -6.24
CA GLU A 78 -2.22 23.36 -5.27
C GLU A 78 -2.65 24.79 -4.96
N GLN A 79 -3.00 25.58 -5.97
CA GLN A 79 -3.49 26.94 -5.78
C GLN A 79 -4.78 26.97 -4.97
N PHE A 80 -5.69 26.04 -5.26
CA PHE A 80 -6.94 25.91 -4.49
C PHE A 80 -6.66 25.62 -3.02
N ILE A 81 -5.77 24.65 -2.76
CA ILE A 81 -5.43 24.25 -1.38
C ILE A 81 -4.78 25.40 -0.62
N LEU A 82 -3.85 26.09 -1.24
CA LEU A 82 -3.16 27.23 -0.61
C LEU A 82 -4.11 28.39 -0.34
N ARG A 83 -4.99 28.68 -1.30
CA ARG A 83 -5.96 29.79 -1.18
C ARG A 83 -6.99 29.53 -0.10
N HIS A 84 -7.50 28.31 -0.01
CA HIS A 84 -8.58 27.94 0.90
C HIS A 84 -8.10 27.20 2.14
N LYS A 85 -6.79 26.97 2.28
CA LYS A 85 -6.17 26.26 3.42
C LYS A 85 -6.78 24.89 3.65
N ARG A 86 -6.98 24.14 2.55
CA ARG A 86 -7.66 22.85 2.56
C ARG A 86 -6.68 21.68 2.46
N LEU A 87 -5.69 21.63 3.37
CA LEU A 87 -4.75 20.49 3.46
C LEU A 87 -5.45 19.18 3.83
N ASP A 88 -6.67 19.25 4.36
CA ASP A 88 -7.50 18.10 4.67
C ASP A 88 -7.93 17.29 3.44
N LEU A 89 -7.72 17.83 2.22
CA LEU A 89 -7.93 17.06 0.99
C LEU A 89 -6.93 15.93 0.81
N PHE A 90 -5.78 16.03 1.45
CA PHE A 90 -4.75 15.00 1.39
C PHE A 90 -4.77 14.10 2.62
N GLN A 91 -4.31 12.87 2.44
CA GLN A 91 -4.04 11.99 3.56
C GLN A 91 -2.84 12.54 4.34
N ARG A 92 -2.91 12.47 5.67
CA ARG A 92 -1.83 12.97 6.54
C ARG A 92 -0.67 12.01 6.57
N ARG A 93 0.15 12.06 5.54
CA ARG A 93 1.34 11.23 5.45
C ARG A 93 2.50 12.07 4.90
N LEU A 94 3.61 12.05 5.63
CA LEU A 94 4.81 12.75 5.19
C LEU A 94 5.60 11.89 4.22
N MET A 95 6.17 12.52 3.20
CA MET A 95 7.15 11.89 2.33
C MET A 95 8.50 11.90 3.05
N THR A 96 8.95 10.74 3.48
CA THR A 96 10.15 10.60 4.31
C THR A 96 11.41 11.17 3.64
N SER A 97 11.59 10.94 2.34
CA SER A 97 12.76 11.43 1.62
C SER A 97 12.82 12.97 1.60
N VAL A 98 11.71 13.62 1.35
CA VAL A 98 11.62 15.08 1.35
C VAL A 98 11.81 15.63 2.76
N TRP A 99 11.22 14.98 3.76
CA TRP A 99 11.40 15.36 5.17
C TRP A 99 12.88 15.32 5.57
N ARG A 100 13.60 14.27 5.15
CA ARG A 100 15.04 14.14 5.42
C ARG A 100 15.85 15.27 4.79
N GLU A 101 15.52 15.65 3.55
CA GLU A 101 16.17 16.76 2.87
C GLU A 101 15.95 18.09 3.63
N LEU A 102 14.74 18.32 4.09
CA LEU A 102 14.43 19.51 4.88
C LEU A 102 15.20 19.54 6.20
N VAL A 103 15.31 18.40 6.88
CA VAL A 103 16.10 18.29 8.11
C VAL A 103 17.57 18.64 7.84
N GLU A 104 18.11 18.12 6.76
CA GLU A 104 19.49 18.40 6.34
C GLU A 104 19.70 19.88 6.04
N ASP A 105 18.80 20.48 5.26
CA ASP A 105 18.83 21.90 4.91
C ASP A 105 18.71 22.82 6.14
N ARG A 106 18.07 22.33 7.21
CA ARG A 106 17.88 23.05 8.46
C ARG A 106 18.96 22.76 9.51
N GLY A 107 20.06 22.17 9.08
CA GLY A 107 21.18 21.86 9.97
C GLY A 107 20.91 20.75 10.98
N GLY A 108 20.07 19.79 10.64
CA GLY A 108 19.70 18.65 11.47
C GLY A 108 18.47 18.89 12.33
N GLU A 109 17.81 20.04 12.20
CA GLU A 109 16.61 20.38 12.96
C GLU A 109 15.35 19.96 12.22
N PRO A 110 14.47 19.11 12.81
CA PRO A 110 13.22 18.74 12.17
C PRO A 110 12.29 19.97 12.00
N PRO A 111 11.50 20.00 10.92
CA PRO A 111 10.47 21.03 10.79
C PRO A 111 9.52 21.05 11.99
N PRO A 112 8.97 22.24 12.36
CA PRO A 112 8.04 22.31 13.48
C PRO A 112 6.88 21.32 13.34
N GLY A 113 6.53 20.68 14.45
CA GLY A 113 5.47 19.67 14.48
C GLY A 113 5.93 18.28 14.15
N THR A 114 7.21 18.09 13.84
CA THR A 114 7.80 16.78 13.59
C THR A 114 8.97 16.51 14.52
N ALA A 115 9.29 15.24 14.67
CA ALA A 115 10.45 14.80 15.43
C ALA A 115 11.13 13.65 14.70
N ALA A 116 12.43 13.54 14.85
CA ALA A 116 13.16 12.40 14.30
C ALA A 116 12.92 11.17 15.16
N PHE A 117 12.63 10.05 14.52
CA PHE A 117 12.45 8.75 15.17
C PHE A 117 13.28 7.73 14.40
N VAL A 118 14.18 7.03 15.11
CA VAL A 118 14.99 6.00 14.48
C VAL A 118 14.26 4.67 14.58
N LYS A 119 13.82 4.16 13.42
CA LYS A 119 13.14 2.88 13.33
C LYS A 119 14.16 1.77 13.10
N ARG A 120 14.12 0.74 13.94
CA ARG A 120 14.93 -0.46 13.76
C ARG A 120 14.15 -1.48 12.93
N SER A 121 14.76 -2.01 11.89
CA SER A 121 14.22 -3.14 11.14
C SER A 121 15.30 -4.22 11.04
N LEU A 122 14.85 -5.45 10.93
CA LEU A 122 15.75 -6.60 10.83
C LEU A 122 15.54 -7.28 9.48
N SER A 123 16.65 -7.70 8.88
CA SER A 123 16.63 -8.51 7.67
C SER A 123 17.56 -9.69 7.84
N VAL A 124 17.18 -10.82 7.27
CA VAL A 124 17.99 -12.04 7.29
C VAL A 124 18.44 -12.35 5.88
N ARG A 125 19.71 -12.63 5.71
CA ARG A 125 20.29 -13.01 4.43
C ARG A 125 21.26 -14.17 4.61
N GLN A 126 21.52 -14.88 3.53
CA GLN A 126 22.53 -15.91 3.54
C GLN A 126 23.92 -15.30 3.72
N ARG A 127 24.76 -15.95 4.51
CA ARG A 127 26.12 -15.49 4.76
C ARG A 127 26.95 -15.68 3.50
N SER A 128 27.53 -14.60 2.97
CA SER A 128 28.44 -14.73 1.84
C SER A 128 29.77 -15.35 2.25
N LYS A 129 30.30 -16.18 1.37
CA LYS A 129 31.60 -16.80 1.56
C LYS A 129 32.70 -15.87 1.06
#